data_b15a750a2866d7dd03d624b54f5ff1ba
#
_entry.id   b15a750a2866d7dd03d624b54f5ff1ba
#
_cell.length_a   1.000
_cell.length_b   1.000
_cell.length_c   1.000
_cell.angle_alpha   90.00
_cell.angle_beta   90.00
_cell.angle_gamma   90.00
#
_symmetry.space_group_name_H-M   'P 1'
#
loop_
_entity.id
_entity.type
_entity.pdbx_description
1 polymer ?
#
loop_
_entity_poly.entity_id
_entity_poly.type
_entity_poly.pdbx_seq_one_letter_code
_entity_poly.pdbx_strand_id
1 'polypeptide(L)'
;GLSVLLGATQLVKNPLITLDVYSSCEVYGKQFFDQNDHEYTELYEQARKLPNVNYIGYKPNSFIKSNMHKYNMYAYPSIFEETSCISLLECMAGGLYSITTNLGALFETGAEFPMYIPFDNDLRRLSMKFAAAIEASANILHEETIHKHLETQSNYVNAYYNWNKIGTSWTRFLTGAISAKTK
;
A
#
# COMPACT_ATOMS: atom_id res chain seq x y z
N GLY A 1 0.11 -9.61 4.85
CA GLY A 1 0.75 -8.63 5.73
C GLY A 1 -0.13 -8.08 6.85
N LEU A 2 -1.45 -8.35 6.87
CA LEU A 2 -2.35 -7.80 7.90
C LEU A 2 -1.93 -8.18 9.32
N SER A 3 -1.52 -9.44 9.55
CA SER A 3 -1.04 -9.90 10.87
C SER A 3 0.15 -9.08 11.38
N VAL A 4 1.08 -8.74 10.49
CA VAL A 4 2.24 -7.90 10.81
C VAL A 4 1.79 -6.49 11.21
N LEU A 5 0.83 -5.92 10.48
CA LEU A 5 0.32 -4.58 10.75
C LEU A 5 -0.45 -4.50 12.07
N LEU A 6 -1.30 -5.51 12.36
CA LEU A 6 -1.99 -5.59 13.64
C LEU A 6 -1.01 -5.80 14.81
N GLY A 7 0.05 -6.59 14.61
CA GLY A 7 1.15 -6.72 15.58
C GLY A 7 1.88 -5.40 15.79
N ALA A 8 2.12 -4.63 14.73
CA ALA A 8 2.76 -3.33 14.81
C ALA A 8 1.92 -2.32 15.59
N THR A 9 0.61 -2.24 15.32
CA THR A 9 -0.30 -1.29 16.00
C THR A 9 -0.40 -1.52 17.51
N GLN A 10 -0.21 -2.75 17.98
CA GLN A 10 -0.16 -3.06 19.42
C GLN A 10 1.13 -2.56 20.09
N LEU A 11 2.18 -2.33 19.32
CA LEU A 11 3.47 -1.85 19.80
C LEU A 11 3.62 -0.33 19.69
N VAL A 12 2.81 0.31 18.85
CA VAL A 12 2.77 1.78 18.71
C VAL A 12 2.29 2.40 20.01
N LYS A 13 3.05 3.36 20.52
CA LYS A 13 2.79 4.03 21.82
C LYS A 13 2.07 5.35 21.67
N ASN A 14 2.20 6.01 20.51
CA ASN A 14 1.53 7.28 20.26
C ASN A 14 0.01 7.07 20.09
N PRO A 15 -0.83 7.54 21.04
CA PRO A 15 -2.27 7.31 21.01
C PRO A 15 -3.01 8.06 19.90
N LEU A 16 -2.34 8.98 19.22
CA LEU A 16 -2.91 9.73 18.09
C LEU A 16 -2.81 8.94 16.78
N ILE A 17 -2.03 7.87 16.75
CA ILE A 17 -1.91 7.02 15.57
C ILE A 17 -3.06 6.01 15.55
N THR A 18 -3.88 6.10 14.52
CA THR A 18 -4.97 5.16 14.24
C THR A 18 -4.75 4.46 12.92
N LEU A 19 -5.27 3.24 12.79
CA LEU A 19 -5.18 2.44 11.58
C LEU A 19 -6.58 2.14 11.04
N ASP A 20 -6.82 2.55 9.79
CA ASP A 20 -7.98 2.12 9.03
C ASP A 20 -7.62 0.93 8.13
N VAL A 21 -8.31 -0.20 8.30
CA VAL A 21 -8.02 -1.44 7.57
C VAL A 21 -9.06 -1.67 6.48
N TYR A 22 -8.63 -1.53 5.24
CA TYR A 22 -9.38 -1.89 4.04
C TYR A 22 -8.91 -3.26 3.55
N SER A 23 -9.50 -4.32 4.07
CA SER A 23 -9.10 -5.68 3.74
C SER A 23 -10.32 -6.60 3.78
N SER A 24 -10.55 -7.34 2.69
CA SER A 24 -11.54 -8.40 2.59
C SER A 24 -11.30 -9.19 1.31
N CYS A 25 -11.58 -10.48 1.32
CA CYS A 25 -11.62 -11.32 0.12
C CYS A 25 -12.79 -10.99 -0.81
N GLU A 26 -13.75 -10.17 -0.37
CA GLU A 26 -14.93 -9.74 -1.15
C GLU A 26 -14.53 -9.03 -2.46
N VAL A 27 -13.33 -8.44 -2.50
CA VAL A 27 -12.76 -7.82 -3.72
C VAL A 27 -12.68 -8.78 -4.90
N TYR A 28 -12.54 -10.08 -4.64
CA TYR A 28 -12.47 -11.14 -5.66
C TYR A 28 -13.85 -11.72 -6.03
N GLY A 29 -14.93 -11.16 -5.48
CA GLY A 29 -16.30 -11.59 -5.69
C GLY A 29 -16.84 -12.53 -4.60
N LYS A 30 -18.18 -12.60 -4.53
CA LYS A 30 -18.88 -13.30 -3.44
C LYS A 30 -18.49 -14.77 -3.31
N GLN A 31 -18.37 -15.49 -4.43
CA GLN A 31 -18.01 -16.91 -4.40
C GLN A 31 -16.61 -17.13 -3.80
N PHE A 32 -15.65 -16.30 -4.15
CA PHE A 32 -14.29 -16.37 -3.59
C PHE A 32 -14.28 -16.00 -2.11
N PHE A 33 -15.03 -14.99 -1.72
CA PHE A 33 -15.22 -14.58 -0.33
C PHE A 33 -15.79 -15.71 0.51
N ASP A 34 -16.88 -16.33 0.09
CA ASP A 34 -17.53 -17.42 0.82
C ASP A 34 -16.61 -18.65 1.02
N GLN A 35 -15.66 -18.86 0.13
CA GLN A 35 -14.71 -19.99 0.18
C GLN A 35 -13.45 -19.70 1.01
N ASN A 36 -12.97 -18.46 1.01
CA ASN A 36 -11.60 -18.13 1.49
C ASN A 36 -11.58 -17.17 2.68
N ASP A 37 -12.67 -16.51 3.03
CA ASP A 37 -12.69 -15.53 4.11
C ASP A 37 -12.45 -16.16 5.50
N HIS A 38 -12.66 -17.47 5.63
CA HIS A 38 -12.43 -18.19 6.88
C HIS A 38 -10.98 -18.11 7.37
N GLU A 39 -10.02 -18.11 6.48
CA GLU A 39 -8.59 -18.03 6.85
C GLU A 39 -8.23 -16.68 7.48
N TYR A 40 -8.99 -15.64 7.16
CA TYR A 40 -8.72 -14.26 7.63
C TYR A 40 -9.68 -13.82 8.75
N THR A 41 -10.69 -14.61 9.07
CA THR A 41 -11.73 -14.25 10.05
C THR A 41 -11.12 -13.88 11.42
N GLU A 42 -10.17 -14.67 11.89
CA GLU A 42 -9.50 -14.40 13.17
C GLU A 42 -8.74 -13.06 13.16
N LEU A 43 -8.08 -12.73 12.05
CA LEU A 43 -7.38 -11.44 11.89
C LEU A 43 -8.36 -10.26 11.85
N TYR A 44 -9.50 -10.43 11.20
CA TYR A 44 -10.53 -9.38 11.16
C TYR A 44 -11.15 -9.17 12.53
N GLU A 45 -11.41 -10.25 13.28
CA GLU A 45 -11.91 -10.17 14.67
C GLU A 45 -10.86 -9.53 15.60
N GLN A 46 -9.58 -9.84 15.40
CA GLN A 46 -8.48 -9.18 16.13
C GLN A 46 -8.45 -7.68 15.80
N ALA A 47 -8.56 -7.31 14.54
CA ALA A 47 -8.60 -5.91 14.12
C ALA A 47 -9.74 -5.12 14.79
N ARG A 48 -10.95 -5.70 14.88
CA ARG A 48 -12.12 -5.08 15.52
C ARG A 48 -11.96 -4.87 17.03
N LYS A 49 -11.11 -5.65 17.69
CA LYS A 49 -10.89 -5.58 19.15
C LYS A 49 -9.81 -4.57 19.55
N LEU A 50 -8.97 -4.13 18.61
CA LEU A 50 -7.89 -3.19 18.90
C LEU A 50 -8.44 -1.76 18.95
N PRO A 51 -8.17 -0.99 20.02
CA PRO A 51 -8.80 0.32 20.24
C PRO A 51 -8.37 1.39 19.24
N ASN A 52 -7.19 1.21 18.64
CA ASN A 52 -6.62 2.14 17.66
C ASN A 52 -6.74 1.63 16.21
N VAL A 53 -7.59 0.61 15.98
CA VAL A 53 -7.82 0.02 14.65
C VAL A 53 -9.29 0.11 14.28
N ASN A 54 -9.58 0.68 13.12
CA ASN A 54 -10.90 0.69 12.51
C ASN A 54 -10.92 -0.35 11.37
N TYR A 55 -11.53 -1.50 11.60
CA TYR A 55 -11.72 -2.47 10.52
C TYR A 55 -12.90 -2.04 9.63
N ILE A 56 -12.60 -1.57 8.43
CA ILE A 56 -13.60 -1.03 7.48
C ILE A 56 -14.09 -2.11 6.51
N GLY A 57 -13.25 -3.12 6.25
CA GLY A 57 -13.56 -4.19 5.30
C GLY A 57 -13.45 -3.73 3.84
N TYR A 58 -14.24 -4.34 2.96
CA TYR A 58 -14.25 -4.00 1.54
C TYR A 58 -14.84 -2.61 1.28
N LYS A 59 -14.14 -1.86 0.45
CA LYS A 59 -14.66 -0.66 -0.21
C LYS A 59 -14.20 -0.65 -1.67
N PRO A 60 -15.04 -0.17 -2.60
CA PRO A 60 -14.61 -0.04 -3.99
C PRO A 60 -13.46 0.96 -4.12
N ASN A 61 -12.59 0.74 -5.11
CA ASN A 61 -11.40 1.58 -5.33
C ASN A 61 -11.74 3.09 -5.47
N SER A 62 -12.88 3.41 -6.10
CA SER A 62 -13.37 4.81 -6.19
C SER A 62 -13.60 5.45 -4.82
N PHE A 63 -14.13 4.68 -3.85
CA PHE A 63 -14.31 5.16 -2.48
C PHE A 63 -12.96 5.43 -1.82
N ILE A 64 -12.01 4.50 -1.95
CA ILE A 64 -10.66 4.65 -1.36
C ILE A 64 -9.99 5.90 -1.92
N LYS A 65 -9.98 6.07 -3.24
CA LYS A 65 -9.41 7.24 -3.92
C LYS A 65 -10.04 8.56 -3.45
N SER A 66 -11.37 8.62 -3.35
CA SER A 66 -12.08 9.83 -2.91
C SER A 66 -11.80 10.20 -1.45
N ASN A 67 -11.39 9.24 -0.63
CA ASN A 67 -11.14 9.45 0.79
C ASN A 67 -9.64 9.47 1.14
N MET A 68 -8.75 9.29 0.18
CA MET A 68 -7.31 9.19 0.42
C MET A 68 -6.72 10.44 1.11
N HIS A 69 -7.27 11.61 0.84
CA HIS A 69 -6.89 12.88 1.47
C HIS A 69 -7.09 12.93 3.00
N LYS A 70 -7.78 11.94 3.57
CA LYS A 70 -8.00 11.84 5.03
C LYS A 70 -6.85 11.13 5.76
N TYR A 71 -5.93 10.52 5.01
CA TYR A 71 -4.85 9.73 5.54
C TYR A 71 -3.51 10.43 5.36
N ASN A 72 -2.61 10.17 6.29
CA ASN A 72 -1.26 10.71 6.26
C ASN A 72 -0.25 9.68 5.77
N MET A 73 -0.49 8.40 6.10
CA MET A 73 0.45 7.31 5.82
C MET A 73 -0.26 6.13 5.17
N TYR A 74 0.50 5.39 4.37
CA TYR A 74 0.15 4.07 3.86
C TYR A 74 1.18 3.06 4.37
N ALA A 75 0.75 2.12 5.22
CA ALA A 75 1.60 1.06 5.75
C ALA A 75 1.26 -0.28 5.11
N TYR A 76 2.21 -0.84 4.36
CA TYR A 76 2.04 -2.07 3.59
C TYR A 76 3.15 -3.09 3.89
N PRO A 77 3.06 -3.86 4.98
CA PRO A 77 4.01 -4.91 5.30
C PRO A 77 3.77 -6.16 4.45
N SER A 78 4.07 -6.08 3.14
CA SER A 78 3.92 -7.24 2.28
C SER A 78 4.82 -8.38 2.73
N ILE A 79 4.23 -9.57 2.82
CA ILE A 79 4.91 -10.85 3.05
C ILE A 79 4.85 -11.75 1.80
N PHE A 80 4.42 -11.18 0.69
CA PHE A 80 4.32 -11.81 -0.62
C PHE A 80 5.23 -11.09 -1.61
N GLU A 81 5.90 -11.82 -2.49
CA GLU A 81 6.73 -11.26 -3.56
C GLU A 81 5.85 -10.63 -4.64
N GLU A 82 5.60 -9.34 -4.49
CA GLU A 82 4.81 -8.57 -5.44
C GLU A 82 5.51 -8.48 -6.81
N THR A 83 4.72 -8.61 -7.88
CA THR A 83 5.19 -8.33 -9.25
C THR A 83 5.01 -6.86 -9.62
N SER A 84 4.01 -6.20 -9.02
CA SER A 84 3.73 -4.77 -9.10
C SER A 84 2.66 -4.44 -8.07
N CYS A 85 2.72 -3.30 -7.42
CA CYS A 85 1.79 -2.92 -6.37
C CYS A 85 1.00 -1.66 -6.74
N ILE A 86 -0.19 -1.84 -7.33
CA ILE A 86 -1.05 -0.72 -7.75
C ILE A 86 -1.50 0.12 -6.55
N SER A 87 -1.79 -0.51 -5.40
CA SER A 87 -2.20 0.22 -4.19
C SER A 87 -1.08 1.13 -3.66
N LEU A 88 0.18 0.71 -3.76
CA LEU A 88 1.33 1.56 -3.45
C LEU A 88 1.37 2.78 -4.37
N LEU A 89 1.25 2.57 -5.68
CA LEU A 89 1.26 3.66 -6.66
C LEU A 89 0.09 4.64 -6.43
N GLU A 90 -1.11 4.14 -6.15
CA GLU A 90 -2.27 4.98 -5.87
C GLU A 90 -2.09 5.81 -4.59
N CYS A 91 -1.54 5.23 -3.53
CA CYS A 91 -1.25 5.93 -2.29
C CYS A 91 -0.15 6.98 -2.47
N MET A 92 0.91 6.65 -3.22
CA MET A 92 1.98 7.58 -3.58
C MET A 92 1.46 8.75 -4.42
N ALA A 93 0.60 8.47 -5.41
CA ALA A 93 -0.05 9.50 -6.22
C ALA A 93 -0.94 10.42 -5.38
N GLY A 94 -1.59 9.86 -4.35
CA GLY A 94 -2.41 10.59 -3.38
C GLY A 94 -1.62 11.39 -2.34
N GLY A 95 -0.29 11.35 -2.38
CA GLY A 95 0.58 12.09 -1.47
C GLY A 95 0.70 11.47 -0.07
N LEU A 96 0.42 10.17 0.10
CA LEU A 96 0.60 9.50 1.38
C LEU A 96 2.06 9.12 1.60
N TYR A 97 2.55 9.31 2.83
CA TYR A 97 3.85 8.79 3.23
C TYR A 97 3.78 7.25 3.27
N SER A 98 4.55 6.60 2.41
CA SER A 98 4.44 5.16 2.21
C SER A 98 5.54 4.41 2.96
N ILE A 99 5.15 3.39 3.74
CA ILE A 99 6.05 2.47 4.46
C ILE A 99 5.74 1.06 3.97
N THR A 100 6.73 0.38 3.40
CA THR A 100 6.53 -0.96 2.84
C THR A 100 7.77 -1.83 3.05
N THR A 101 7.64 -3.14 2.84
CA THR A 101 8.80 -4.04 2.75
C THR A 101 9.52 -3.85 1.42
N ASN A 102 10.78 -4.27 1.35
CA ASN A 102 11.56 -4.30 0.10
C ASN A 102 11.41 -5.65 -0.64
N LEU A 103 10.29 -6.36 -0.45
CA LEU A 103 10.05 -7.70 -0.98
C LEU A 103 9.51 -7.65 -2.41
N GLY A 104 10.03 -8.53 -3.28
CA GLY A 104 9.62 -8.59 -4.68
C GLY A 104 9.87 -7.27 -5.42
N ALA A 105 8.94 -6.86 -6.30
CA ALA A 105 9.05 -5.66 -7.10
C ALA A 105 8.60 -4.36 -6.39
N LEU A 106 8.45 -4.36 -5.07
CA LEU A 106 8.02 -3.15 -4.34
C LEU A 106 9.03 -2.01 -4.47
N PHE A 107 10.33 -2.32 -4.46
CA PHE A 107 11.37 -1.30 -4.66
C PHE A 107 11.35 -0.74 -6.09
N GLU A 108 11.13 -1.60 -7.10
CA GLU A 108 10.99 -1.16 -8.49
C GLU A 108 9.73 -0.30 -8.68
N THR A 109 8.62 -0.71 -8.06
CA THR A 109 7.34 0.00 -8.14
C THR A 109 7.39 1.38 -7.50
N GLY A 110 7.94 1.47 -6.29
CA GLY A 110 7.96 2.70 -5.49
C GLY A 110 9.19 3.57 -5.73
N ALA A 111 10.20 3.09 -6.49
CA ALA A 111 11.51 3.72 -6.63
C ALA A 111 12.13 4.04 -5.24
N GLU A 112 12.67 5.21 -5.03
CA GLU A 112 13.31 5.60 -3.77
C GLU A 112 12.37 6.41 -2.84
N PHE A 113 11.06 6.46 -3.15
CA PHE A 113 10.14 7.30 -2.39
C PHE A 113 9.64 6.67 -1.08
N PRO A 114 9.18 5.40 -1.04
CA PRO A 114 8.74 4.80 0.20
C PRO A 114 9.87 4.58 1.21
N MET A 115 9.52 4.60 2.49
CA MET A 115 10.38 4.04 3.52
C MET A 115 10.35 2.52 3.41
N TYR A 116 11.48 1.93 3.03
CA TYR A 116 11.60 0.49 2.88
C TYR A 116 12.09 -0.17 4.16
N ILE A 117 11.32 -1.13 4.64
CA ILE A 117 11.67 -1.99 5.77
C ILE A 117 12.25 -3.29 5.21
N PRO A 118 13.49 -3.65 5.54
CA PRO A 118 14.04 -4.95 5.14
C PRO A 118 13.14 -6.09 5.60
N PHE A 119 12.71 -6.92 4.63
CA PHE A 119 11.86 -8.07 4.91
C PHE A 119 12.52 -9.01 5.93
N ASP A 120 11.70 -9.59 6.78
CA ASP A 120 12.12 -10.52 7.82
C ASP A 120 11.13 -11.67 7.89
N ASN A 121 11.63 -12.91 7.82
CA ASN A 121 10.80 -14.10 7.96
C ASN A 121 10.21 -14.25 9.38
N ASP A 122 10.83 -13.63 10.38
CA ASP A 122 10.22 -13.49 11.71
C ASP A 122 9.22 -12.32 11.69
N LEU A 123 7.94 -12.67 11.57
CA LEU A 123 6.86 -11.68 11.49
C LEU A 123 6.73 -10.82 12.77
N ARG A 124 7.19 -11.31 13.92
CA ARG A 124 7.22 -10.50 15.16
C ARG A 124 8.28 -9.40 15.04
N ARG A 125 9.49 -9.73 14.56
CA ARG A 125 10.53 -8.71 14.30
C ARG A 125 10.08 -7.74 13.22
N LEU A 126 9.41 -8.23 12.17
CA LEU A 126 8.86 -7.36 11.13
C LEU A 126 7.82 -6.39 11.71
N SER A 127 6.92 -6.86 12.59
CA SER A 127 5.96 -6.00 13.30
C SER A 127 6.66 -4.93 14.14
N MET A 128 7.72 -5.27 14.85
CA MET A 128 8.51 -4.31 15.64
C MET A 128 9.16 -3.23 14.75
N LYS A 129 9.72 -3.63 13.60
CA LYS A 129 10.30 -2.70 12.63
C LYS A 129 9.25 -1.74 12.08
N PHE A 130 8.05 -2.26 11.73
CA PHE A 130 6.94 -1.43 11.26
C PHE A 130 6.42 -0.49 12.33
N ALA A 131 6.28 -0.93 13.58
CA ALA A 131 5.87 -0.07 14.68
C ALA A 131 6.85 1.12 14.86
N ALA A 132 8.14 0.84 14.88
CA ALA A 132 9.18 1.86 14.99
C ALA A 132 9.16 2.83 13.81
N ALA A 133 8.99 2.32 12.58
CA ALA A 133 8.91 3.12 11.37
C ALA A 133 7.67 4.04 11.37
N ILE A 134 6.50 3.52 11.76
CA ILE A 134 5.26 4.29 11.86
C ILE A 134 5.41 5.43 12.88
N GLU A 135 5.95 5.16 14.07
CA GLU A 135 6.17 6.19 15.09
C GLU A 135 7.19 7.24 14.65
N ALA A 136 8.31 6.81 14.08
CA ALA A 136 9.32 7.72 13.56
C ALA A 136 8.76 8.62 12.46
N SER A 137 8.02 8.04 11.51
CA SER A 137 7.41 8.79 10.42
C SER A 137 6.36 9.79 10.91
N ALA A 138 5.53 9.40 11.88
CA ALA A 138 4.50 10.28 12.44
C ALA A 138 5.11 11.57 13.04
N ASN A 139 6.33 11.50 13.58
CA ASN A 139 7.01 12.65 14.18
C ASN A 139 7.52 13.67 13.14
N ILE A 140 7.73 13.26 11.89
CA ILE A 140 8.32 14.11 10.84
C ILE A 140 7.32 14.57 9.77
N LEU A 141 6.10 14.03 9.78
CA LEU A 141 5.07 14.35 8.74
C LEU A 141 4.75 15.84 8.61
N HIS A 142 4.99 16.63 9.67
CA HIS A 142 4.74 18.08 9.65
C HIS A 142 5.90 18.89 9.05
N GLU A 143 7.02 18.27 8.73
CA GLU A 143 8.19 18.95 8.19
C GLU A 143 8.00 19.34 6.72
N GLU A 144 8.42 20.54 6.36
CA GLU A 144 8.33 21.03 4.98
C GLU A 144 9.13 20.16 3.98
N THR A 145 10.22 19.60 4.43
CA THR A 145 11.04 18.65 3.65
C THR A 145 10.25 17.41 3.26
N ILE A 146 9.42 16.89 4.16
CA ILE A 146 8.54 15.75 3.89
C ILE A 146 7.42 16.15 2.92
N HIS A 147 6.82 17.33 3.09
CA HIS A 147 5.81 17.81 2.15
C HIS A 147 6.35 17.91 0.72
N LYS A 148 7.55 18.44 0.53
CA LYS A 148 8.25 18.50 -0.77
C LYS A 148 8.56 17.12 -1.34
N HIS A 149 8.96 16.19 -0.48
CA HIS A 149 9.18 14.79 -0.86
C HIS A 149 7.90 14.15 -1.37
N LEU A 150 6.77 14.30 -0.67
CA LEU A 150 5.47 13.74 -1.06
C LEU A 150 4.94 14.38 -2.35
N GLU A 151 5.16 15.66 -2.56
CA GLU A 151 4.83 16.33 -3.81
C GLU A 151 5.65 15.76 -4.98
N THR A 152 6.96 15.57 -4.79
CA THR A 152 7.84 14.97 -5.79
C THR A 152 7.44 13.53 -6.09
N GLN A 153 7.11 12.75 -5.06
CA GLN A 153 6.58 11.39 -5.16
C GLN A 153 5.31 11.34 -6.01
N SER A 154 4.34 12.19 -5.70
CA SER A 154 3.07 12.27 -6.44
C SER A 154 3.31 12.65 -7.91
N ASN A 155 4.15 13.63 -8.17
CA ASN A 155 4.53 14.05 -9.52
C ASN A 155 5.21 12.92 -10.29
N TYR A 156 6.11 12.17 -9.67
CA TYR A 156 6.76 11.00 -10.26
C TYR A 156 5.73 9.97 -10.71
N VAL A 157 4.83 9.54 -9.82
CA VAL A 157 3.82 8.52 -10.16
C VAL A 157 2.90 9.01 -11.27
N ASN A 158 2.41 10.24 -11.20
CA ASN A 158 1.54 10.82 -12.23
C ASN A 158 2.27 10.99 -13.58
N ALA A 159 3.59 11.19 -13.57
CA ALA A 159 4.37 11.29 -14.80
C ALA A 159 4.64 9.93 -15.45
N TYR A 160 4.97 8.91 -14.67
CA TYR A 160 5.45 7.62 -15.20
C TYR A 160 4.33 6.58 -15.33
N TYR A 161 3.37 6.55 -14.41
CA TYR A 161 2.29 5.56 -14.36
C TYR A 161 0.93 6.10 -14.86
N ASN A 162 0.99 7.11 -15.73
CA ASN A 162 -0.20 7.70 -16.35
C ASN A 162 -0.76 6.79 -17.46
N TRP A 163 -2.02 6.39 -17.34
CA TRP A 163 -2.69 5.49 -18.29
C TRP A 163 -2.68 6.00 -19.73
N ASN A 164 -2.77 7.31 -19.96
CA ASN A 164 -2.71 7.87 -21.33
C ASN A 164 -1.34 7.63 -21.96
N LYS A 165 -0.26 7.79 -21.20
CA LYS A 165 1.10 7.52 -21.67
C LYS A 165 1.33 6.03 -21.91
N ILE A 166 0.92 5.19 -20.96
CA ILE A 166 1.03 3.74 -21.07
C ILE A 166 0.23 3.24 -22.26
N GLY A 167 -1.03 3.66 -22.42
CA GLY A 167 -1.87 3.32 -23.55
C GLY A 167 -1.27 3.73 -24.90
N THR A 168 -0.73 4.94 -24.98
CA THR A 168 -0.02 5.41 -26.19
C THR A 168 1.21 4.54 -26.53
N SER A 169 1.97 4.16 -25.51
CA SER A 169 3.16 3.30 -25.68
C SER A 169 2.77 1.90 -26.16
N TRP A 170 1.74 1.32 -25.59
CA TRP A 170 1.19 0.04 -26.03
C TRP A 170 0.64 0.08 -27.45
N THR A 171 -0.13 1.12 -27.79
CA THR A 171 -0.63 1.32 -29.17
C THR A 171 0.52 1.36 -30.18
N ARG A 172 1.57 2.14 -29.89
CA ARG A 172 2.76 2.24 -30.76
C ARG A 172 3.47 0.89 -30.91
N PHE A 173 3.66 0.18 -29.79
CA PHE A 173 4.32 -1.14 -29.79
C PHE A 173 3.53 -2.16 -30.63
N LEU A 174 2.23 -2.29 -30.40
CA LEU A 174 1.37 -3.24 -31.10
C LEU A 174 1.26 -2.91 -32.61
N THR A 175 1.12 -1.63 -32.96
CA THR A 175 1.09 -1.22 -34.38
C THR A 175 2.40 -1.56 -35.08
N GLY A 176 3.53 -1.32 -34.42
CA GLY A 176 4.85 -1.69 -34.95
C GLY A 176 5.00 -3.20 -35.17
N ALA A 177 4.56 -4.01 -34.19
CA ALA A 177 4.63 -5.47 -34.26
C ALA A 177 3.75 -6.04 -35.41
N ILE A 178 2.55 -5.47 -35.62
CA ILE A 178 1.66 -5.87 -36.72
C ILE A 178 2.31 -5.51 -38.07
N SER A 179 2.84 -4.30 -38.22
CA SER A 179 3.48 -3.84 -39.48
C SER A 179 4.73 -4.65 -39.82
N ALA A 180 5.45 -5.19 -38.83
CA ALA A 180 6.61 -6.04 -39.05
C ALA A 180 6.25 -7.46 -39.57
N LYS A 181 5.05 -7.96 -39.27
CA LYS A 181 4.55 -9.27 -39.75
C LYS A 181 3.97 -9.22 -41.16
N THR A 182 3.69 -8.04 -41.68
CA THR A 182 3.09 -7.85 -43.02
C THR A 182 4.15 -7.60 -44.11
N LYS A 183 5.39 -7.60 -43.77
CA LYS A 183 6.57 -7.59 -44.66
C LYS A 183 7.21 -8.99 -44.71
#